data_2fef15b65ce2d33c4ad64d088a4a641b
#
_entry.id   2fef15b65ce2d33c4ad64d088a4a641b
#
_cell.length_a   1.000
_cell.length_b   1.000
_cell.length_c   1.000
_cell.angle_alpha   90.00
_cell.angle_beta   90.00
_cell.angle_gamma   90.00
#
_symmetry.space_group_name_H-M   'P 1'
#
loop_
_entity.id
_entity.type
_entity.pdbx_description
1 polymer ?
#
loop_
_entity_poly.entity_id
_entity_poly.type
_entity_poly.pdbx_seq_one_letter_code
_entity_poly.pdbx_strand_id
1 'polypeptide(L)'
;MRKILVSDYDQTFYLNDEDIEKNKKSVENFRKQENIFIFATGRSYFDFMNKAEQYKLKWDYLIINHGATILDKNNNIISNYTIDNNIIKNIEKDLEIEKSINHFCCKLENSRTDFNDKDLTKIYAKYEWTKRRVCGIM
;
A
#
# COMPACT_ATOMS: atom_id res chain seq x y z
N MET A 1 -25.32 -16.70 2.36
CA MET A 1 -24.70 -15.59 3.14
C MET A 1 -23.47 -15.15 2.36
N ARG A 2 -23.34 -13.86 2.05
CA ARG A 2 -22.19 -13.29 1.33
C ARG A 2 -20.97 -13.26 2.26
N LYS A 3 -19.82 -13.73 1.80
CA LYS A 3 -18.56 -13.75 2.57
C LYS A 3 -17.62 -12.66 2.07
N ILE A 4 -16.74 -12.19 2.93
CA ILE A 4 -15.68 -11.24 2.61
C ILE A 4 -14.35 -11.95 2.89
N LEU A 5 -13.44 -11.91 1.91
CA LEU A 5 -12.07 -12.34 2.04
C LEU A 5 -11.17 -11.13 1.85
N VAL A 6 -10.32 -10.85 2.83
CA VAL A 6 -9.28 -9.81 2.76
C VAL A 6 -7.93 -10.50 2.73
N SER A 7 -7.08 -10.14 1.80
CA SER A 7 -5.72 -10.67 1.69
C SER A 7 -4.70 -9.56 1.58
N ASP A 8 -3.60 -9.69 2.28
CA ASP A 8 -2.38 -8.98 1.96
C ASP A 8 -1.81 -9.48 0.63
N TYR A 9 -0.95 -8.68 0.00
CA TYR A 9 -0.38 -9.02 -1.31
C TYR A 9 0.99 -9.67 -1.19
N ASP A 10 1.98 -8.97 -0.60
CA ASP A 10 3.36 -9.42 -0.56
C ASP A 10 3.56 -10.54 0.45
N GLN A 11 4.19 -11.65 0.02
CA GLN A 11 4.44 -12.85 0.85
C GLN A 11 3.15 -13.51 1.41
N THR A 12 1.98 -13.13 0.90
CA THR A 12 0.69 -13.73 1.26
C THR A 12 -0.05 -14.18 0.00
N PHE A 13 -0.51 -13.27 -0.84
CA PHE A 13 -1.14 -13.60 -2.11
C PHE A 13 -0.09 -13.89 -3.20
N TYR A 14 0.97 -13.12 -3.23
CA TYR A 14 2.11 -13.30 -4.11
C TYR A 14 3.32 -13.84 -3.34
N LEU A 15 3.66 -15.10 -3.55
CA LEU A 15 4.88 -15.76 -3.08
C LEU A 15 5.87 -15.92 -4.25
N ASN A 16 5.38 -16.44 -5.37
CA ASN A 16 6.08 -16.62 -6.63
C ASN A 16 5.07 -16.68 -7.77
N ASP A 17 5.53 -16.80 -9.01
CA ASP A 17 4.68 -16.78 -10.21
C ASP A 17 3.74 -18.00 -10.31
N GLU A 18 4.12 -19.14 -9.76
CA GLU A 18 3.26 -20.33 -9.76
C GLU A 18 2.12 -20.21 -8.73
N ASP A 19 2.43 -19.72 -7.52
CA ASP A 19 1.44 -19.60 -6.47
C ASP A 19 0.43 -18.49 -6.74
N ILE A 20 0.84 -17.38 -7.37
CA ILE A 20 -0.09 -16.31 -7.71
C ILE A 20 -1.18 -16.77 -8.68
N GLU A 21 -0.87 -17.64 -9.64
CA GLU A 21 -1.87 -18.18 -10.57
C GLU A 21 -2.85 -19.13 -9.86
N LYS A 22 -2.40 -19.94 -8.88
CA LYS A 22 -3.27 -20.76 -8.04
C LYS A 22 -4.19 -19.90 -7.18
N ASN A 23 -3.63 -18.88 -6.52
CA ASN A 23 -4.37 -17.96 -5.65
C ASN A 23 -5.41 -17.16 -6.44
N LYS A 24 -5.04 -16.64 -7.61
CA LYS A 24 -5.93 -15.96 -8.54
C LYS A 24 -7.14 -16.83 -8.91
N LYS A 25 -6.91 -18.08 -9.32
CA LYS A 25 -7.98 -19.03 -9.66
C LYS A 25 -8.92 -19.29 -8.46
N SER A 26 -8.35 -19.40 -7.26
CA SER A 26 -9.13 -19.59 -6.01
C SER A 26 -10.00 -18.39 -5.72
N VAL A 27 -9.47 -17.17 -5.85
CA VAL A 27 -10.21 -15.92 -5.67
C VAL A 27 -11.29 -15.75 -6.74
N GLU A 28 -11.00 -16.07 -8.00
CA GLU A 28 -12.02 -16.03 -9.06
C GLU A 28 -13.20 -16.95 -8.74
N ASN A 29 -12.95 -18.18 -8.27
CA ASN A 29 -14.00 -19.11 -7.86
C ASN A 29 -14.77 -18.61 -6.62
N PHE A 30 -14.10 -17.99 -5.67
CA PHE A 30 -14.72 -17.38 -4.50
C PHE A 30 -15.68 -16.23 -4.91
N ARG A 31 -15.23 -15.36 -5.82
CA ARG A 31 -16.03 -14.23 -6.32
C ARG A 31 -17.21 -14.67 -7.20
N LYS A 32 -17.10 -15.77 -7.95
CA LYS A 32 -18.23 -16.36 -8.71
C LYS A 32 -19.42 -16.76 -7.82
N GLN A 33 -19.19 -16.96 -6.52
CA GLN A 33 -20.23 -17.25 -5.53
C GLN A 33 -20.81 -15.96 -4.91
N GLU A 34 -20.68 -14.82 -5.58
CA GLU A 34 -21.11 -13.49 -5.13
C GLU A 34 -20.43 -12.99 -3.84
N ASN A 35 -19.32 -13.58 -3.46
CA ASN A 35 -18.51 -13.15 -2.35
C ASN A 35 -17.62 -11.95 -2.73
N ILE A 36 -17.15 -11.21 -1.74
CA ILE A 36 -16.34 -10.00 -1.90
C ILE A 36 -14.87 -10.34 -1.62
N PHE A 37 -13.98 -9.95 -2.53
CA PHE A 37 -12.55 -10.05 -2.35
C PHE A 37 -11.88 -8.68 -2.27
N ILE A 38 -11.03 -8.49 -1.28
CA ILE A 38 -10.34 -7.23 -0.99
C ILE A 38 -8.83 -7.49 -0.91
N PHE A 39 -8.03 -6.73 -1.65
CA PHE A 39 -6.61 -6.60 -1.35
C PHE A 39 -6.38 -5.51 -0.30
N ALA A 40 -5.50 -5.79 0.68
CA ALA A 40 -5.02 -4.81 1.65
C ALA A 40 -3.49 -4.85 1.67
N THR A 41 -2.83 -3.81 1.18
CA THR A 41 -1.39 -3.78 1.00
C THR A 41 -0.77 -2.45 1.43
N GLY A 42 0.51 -2.50 1.81
CA GLY A 42 1.31 -1.30 2.04
C GLY A 42 1.77 -0.59 0.77
N ARG A 43 1.58 -1.19 -0.41
CA ARG A 43 1.99 -0.60 -1.69
C ARG A 43 1.22 0.67 -2.01
N SER A 44 1.87 1.56 -2.78
CA SER A 44 1.18 2.67 -3.47
C SER A 44 0.31 2.14 -4.61
N TYR A 45 -0.56 3.00 -5.14
CA TYR A 45 -1.39 2.64 -6.29
C TYR A 45 -0.55 2.17 -7.47
N PHE A 46 0.47 2.94 -7.84
CA PHE A 46 1.32 2.62 -8.98
C PHE A 46 2.07 1.29 -8.80
N ASP A 47 2.67 1.06 -7.63
CA ASP A 47 3.42 -0.16 -7.35
C ASP A 47 2.52 -1.41 -7.34
N PHE A 48 1.29 -1.27 -6.87
CA PHE A 48 0.33 -2.37 -6.89
C PHE A 48 -0.18 -2.62 -8.30
N MET A 49 -0.58 -1.58 -9.05
CA MET A 49 -1.15 -1.72 -10.39
C MET A 49 -0.18 -2.35 -11.39
N ASN A 50 1.10 -2.01 -11.35
CA ASN A 50 2.12 -2.64 -12.18
C ASN A 50 2.12 -4.18 -12.03
N LYS A 51 1.93 -4.67 -10.81
CA LYS A 51 1.83 -6.11 -10.54
C LYS A 51 0.45 -6.68 -10.88
N ALA A 52 -0.59 -5.96 -10.53
CA ALA A 52 -1.97 -6.37 -10.79
C ALA A 52 -2.25 -6.53 -12.29
N GLU A 53 -1.73 -5.64 -13.13
CA GLU A 53 -1.83 -5.73 -14.60
C GLU A 53 -1.04 -6.90 -15.15
N GLN A 54 0.20 -7.11 -14.71
CA GLN A 54 1.05 -8.22 -15.10
C GLN A 54 0.33 -9.57 -14.96
N TYR A 55 -0.38 -9.78 -13.85
CA TYR A 55 -1.07 -11.03 -13.52
C TYR A 55 -2.58 -10.98 -13.81
N LYS A 56 -3.10 -9.87 -14.34
CA LYS A 56 -4.54 -9.66 -14.59
C LYS A 56 -5.40 -9.93 -13.37
N LEU A 57 -4.99 -9.41 -12.22
CA LEU A 57 -5.69 -9.59 -10.94
C LEU A 57 -7.01 -8.83 -10.94
N LYS A 58 -7.98 -9.34 -10.16
CA LYS A 58 -9.30 -8.73 -9.99
C LYS A 58 -9.67 -8.70 -8.51
N TRP A 59 -10.31 -7.62 -8.10
CA TRP A 59 -10.78 -7.37 -6.74
C TRP A 59 -12.12 -6.65 -6.76
N ASP A 60 -12.75 -6.54 -5.61
CA ASP A 60 -13.95 -5.72 -5.40
C ASP A 60 -13.60 -4.41 -4.71
N TYR A 61 -12.65 -4.45 -3.77
CA TYR A 61 -12.06 -3.27 -3.14
C TYR A 61 -10.55 -3.43 -3.01
N LEU A 62 -9.85 -2.31 -3.04
CA LEU A 62 -8.40 -2.23 -2.89
C LEU A 62 -8.06 -1.23 -1.79
N ILE A 63 -7.38 -1.71 -0.75
CA ILE A 63 -6.85 -0.92 0.35
C ILE A 63 -5.34 -0.82 0.16
N ILE A 64 -4.83 0.40 -0.05
CA ILE A 64 -3.42 0.69 -0.35
C ILE A 64 -2.83 1.68 0.64
N ASN A 65 -1.53 1.95 0.53
CA ASN A 65 -0.82 2.88 1.39
C ASN A 65 -1.03 2.58 2.88
N HIS A 66 -0.98 1.29 3.29
CA HIS A 66 -1.25 0.84 4.67
C HIS A 66 -2.63 1.27 5.21
N GLY A 67 -3.65 1.36 4.36
CA GLY A 67 -5.01 1.72 4.76
C GLY A 67 -5.36 3.19 4.58
N ALA A 68 -4.40 4.04 4.19
CA ALA A 68 -4.67 5.46 3.97
C ALA A 68 -5.61 5.71 2.78
N THR A 69 -5.69 4.79 1.82
CA THR A 69 -6.53 4.94 0.64
C THR A 69 -7.33 3.67 0.37
N ILE A 70 -8.62 3.83 0.09
CA ILE A 70 -9.55 2.75 -0.28
C ILE A 70 -10.15 3.07 -1.64
N LEU A 71 -10.10 2.09 -2.54
CA LEU A 71 -10.63 2.17 -3.90
C LEU A 71 -11.69 1.09 -4.13
N ASP A 72 -12.63 1.36 -5.05
CA ASP A 72 -13.55 0.36 -5.56
C ASP A 72 -12.91 -0.49 -6.69
N LYS A 73 -13.66 -1.45 -7.22
CA LYS A 73 -13.25 -2.30 -8.35
C LYS A 73 -12.94 -1.55 -9.65
N ASN A 74 -13.39 -0.32 -9.79
CA ASN A 74 -13.18 0.54 -10.96
C ASN A 74 -12.07 1.58 -10.68
N ASN A 75 -11.35 1.43 -9.56
CA ASN A 75 -10.32 2.34 -9.08
C ASN A 75 -10.84 3.75 -8.71
N ASN A 76 -12.13 3.91 -8.45
CA ASN A 76 -12.64 5.16 -7.87
C ASN A 76 -12.28 5.22 -6.39
N ILE A 77 -11.83 6.39 -5.94
CA ILE A 77 -11.48 6.62 -4.54
C ILE A 77 -12.76 6.65 -3.69
N ILE A 78 -12.86 5.72 -2.74
CA ILE A 78 -13.91 5.71 -1.70
C ILE A 78 -13.47 6.56 -0.53
N SER A 79 -12.21 6.45 -0.15
CA SER A 79 -11.61 7.18 0.98
C SER A 79 -10.14 7.40 0.74
N ASN A 80 -9.64 8.59 1.11
CA ASN A 80 -8.22 8.93 1.06
C ASN A 80 -7.87 9.84 2.25
N TYR A 81 -6.98 9.38 3.11
CA TYR A 81 -6.49 10.11 4.27
C TYR A 81 -5.05 10.56 4.04
N THR A 82 -4.86 11.86 4.00
CA THR A 82 -3.53 12.48 3.89
C THR A 82 -3.03 12.90 5.27
N ILE A 83 -1.73 13.00 5.42
CA ILE A 83 -1.08 13.53 6.62
C ILE A 83 -1.21 15.05 6.62
N ASP A 84 -1.56 15.66 7.75
CA ASP A 84 -1.62 17.10 7.88
C ASP A 84 -0.26 17.77 7.57
N ASN A 85 -0.29 18.84 6.78
CA ASN A 85 0.93 19.52 6.32
C ASN A 85 1.79 20.08 7.46
N ASN A 86 1.21 20.44 8.61
CA ASN A 86 1.99 20.90 9.77
C ASN A 86 2.72 19.75 10.43
N ILE A 87 2.10 18.56 10.46
CA ILE A 87 2.75 17.33 10.94
C ILE A 87 3.91 16.97 10.00
N ILE A 88 3.71 17.05 8.68
CA ILE A 88 4.76 16.78 7.68
C ILE A 88 5.97 17.70 7.91
N LYS A 89 5.76 19.01 8.05
CA LYS A 89 6.84 19.98 8.29
C LYS A 89 7.60 19.73 9.59
N ASN A 90 6.91 19.30 10.65
CA ASN A 90 7.57 18.96 11.90
C ASN A 90 8.45 17.72 11.75
N ILE A 91 7.93 16.66 11.09
CA ILE A 91 8.68 15.43 10.82
C ILE A 91 9.90 15.73 9.93
N GLU A 92 9.73 16.52 8.87
CA GLU A 92 10.81 16.93 7.99
C GLU A 92 11.95 17.62 8.77
N LYS A 93 11.59 18.58 9.62
CA LYS A 93 12.54 19.29 10.49
C LYS A 93 13.27 18.35 11.44
N ASP A 94 12.57 17.42 12.04
CA ASP A 94 13.18 16.44 12.94
C ASP A 94 14.13 15.49 12.17
N LEU A 95 13.78 15.09 10.97
CA LEU A 95 14.61 14.24 10.09
C LEU A 95 15.82 14.99 9.55
N GLU A 96 15.74 16.29 9.28
CA GLU A 96 16.90 17.11 8.88
C GLU A 96 17.94 17.24 10.01
N ILE A 97 17.49 17.25 11.26
CA ILE A 97 18.39 17.27 12.43
C ILE A 97 19.11 15.92 12.58
N GLU A 98 18.42 14.83 12.28
CA GLU A 98 18.92 13.46 12.41
C GLU A 98 19.52 12.94 11.10
N LYS A 99 20.76 13.35 10.81
CA LYS A 99 21.47 13.03 9.55
C LYS A 99 21.73 11.54 9.29
N SER A 100 21.55 10.68 10.31
CA SER A 100 21.72 9.23 10.19
C SER A 100 20.45 8.51 9.69
N ILE A 101 19.38 9.22 9.42
CA ILE A 101 18.12 8.68 8.97
C ILE A 101 17.97 8.83 7.47
N ASN A 102 17.78 7.70 6.78
CA ASN A 102 17.23 7.67 5.43
C ASN A 102 15.72 7.65 5.49
N HIS A 103 15.09 8.51 4.74
CA HIS A 103 13.63 8.60 4.68
C HIS A 103 13.11 8.70 3.25
N PHE A 104 11.86 8.38 3.06
CA PHE A 104 11.10 8.64 1.85
C PHE A 104 9.61 8.77 2.17
N CYS A 105 8.93 9.50 1.32
CA CYS A 105 7.50 9.77 1.46
C CYS A 105 6.71 9.02 0.39
N CYS A 106 5.43 8.82 0.64
CA CYS A 106 4.50 8.26 -0.32
C CYS A 106 3.27 9.15 -0.44
N LYS A 107 2.73 9.23 -1.64
CA LYS A 107 1.40 9.74 -1.91
C LYS A 107 0.59 8.68 -2.65
N LEU A 108 -0.68 8.95 -2.95
CA LEU A 108 -1.58 7.99 -3.57
C LEU A 108 -0.95 7.24 -4.75
N GLU A 109 -0.30 7.97 -5.64
CA GLU A 109 0.19 7.44 -6.91
C GLU A 109 1.59 6.83 -6.84
N ASN A 110 2.46 7.39 -6.02
CA ASN A 110 3.89 7.04 -5.99
C ASN A 110 4.35 6.61 -4.61
N SER A 111 5.22 5.61 -4.57
CA SER A 111 5.83 5.10 -3.34
C SER A 111 7.08 5.85 -2.89
N ARG A 112 7.62 6.74 -3.73
CA ARG A 112 8.77 7.57 -3.40
C ARG A 112 8.57 8.96 -3.94
N THR A 113 8.59 9.92 -3.05
CA THR A 113 8.43 11.33 -3.34
C THR A 113 9.13 12.14 -2.27
N ASP A 114 9.19 13.46 -2.44
CA ASP A 114 9.85 14.40 -1.55
C ASP A 114 8.84 14.96 -0.53
N PHE A 115 9.33 15.52 0.57
CA PHE A 115 8.50 16.21 1.55
C PHE A 115 7.79 17.44 1.00
N ASN A 116 8.30 18.03 -0.08
CA ASN A 116 7.67 19.17 -0.76
C ASN A 116 6.42 18.78 -1.56
N ASP A 117 6.19 17.49 -1.79
CA ASP A 117 4.97 17.03 -2.42
C ASP A 117 3.77 17.20 -1.49
N LYS A 118 2.63 17.52 -2.08
CA LYS A 118 1.35 17.58 -1.36
C LYS A 118 0.69 16.22 -1.30
N ASP A 119 -0.27 16.10 -0.40
CA ASP A 119 -1.13 14.91 -0.28
C ASP A 119 -0.35 13.64 0.08
N LEU A 120 0.65 13.77 0.94
CA LEU A 120 1.39 12.62 1.46
C LEU A 120 0.49 11.71 2.29
N THR A 121 0.57 10.43 2.03
CA THR A 121 -0.20 9.39 2.74
C THR A 121 0.65 8.60 3.71
N LYS A 122 1.98 8.66 3.55
CA LYS A 122 2.90 7.84 4.33
C LYS A 122 4.32 8.41 4.32
N ILE A 123 5.00 8.30 5.44
CA ILE A 123 6.41 8.67 5.61
C ILE A 123 7.16 7.45 6.16
N TYR A 124 8.32 7.16 5.60
CA TYR A 124 9.24 6.16 6.10
C TYR A 124 10.54 6.80 6.53
N ALA A 125 11.04 6.40 7.69
CA ALA A 125 12.37 6.73 8.16
C ALA A 125 13.12 5.47 8.59
N LYS A 126 14.41 5.40 8.33
CA LYS A 126 15.26 4.26 8.67
C LYS A 126 16.64 4.75 9.09
N TYR A 127 17.10 4.28 10.27
CA TYR A 127 18.48 4.50 10.72
C TYR A 127 19.45 3.59 9.96
N GLU A 128 20.48 4.17 9.34
CA GLU A 128 21.44 3.41 8.53
C GLU A 128 22.43 2.58 9.36
N TRP A 129 22.85 3.08 10.50
CA TRP A 129 23.95 2.47 11.25
C TRP A 129 23.52 1.38 12.25
N THR A 130 22.26 1.20 12.47
CA THR A 130 21.75 0.05 13.22
C THR A 130 21.20 -0.97 12.26
N LYS A 131 21.79 -2.14 12.16
CA LYS A 131 21.21 -3.28 11.41
C LYS A 131 19.79 -3.66 11.88
N ARG A 132 19.20 -2.92 12.81
CA ARG A 132 17.83 -3.06 13.28
C ARG A 132 16.93 -2.14 12.47
N ARG A 133 16.02 -2.72 11.76
CA ARG A 133 14.93 -2.00 11.12
C ARG A 133 14.03 -1.43 12.20
N VAL A 134 14.04 -0.14 12.38
CA VAL A 134 12.94 0.55 13.03
C VAL A 134 11.97 0.90 11.92
N CYS A 135 10.97 0.07 11.73
CA CYS A 135 9.88 0.35 10.81
C CYS A 135 8.87 1.22 11.52
N GLY A 136 8.59 2.38 10.95
CA GLY A 136 7.30 3.02 11.11
C GLY A 136 7.22 4.08 12.19
N ILE A 137 7.19 5.29 11.74
CA ILE A 137 6.28 6.28 12.32
C ILE A 137 5.01 6.15 11.47
N MET A 138 4.01 5.49 12.06
CA MET A 138 2.65 5.50 11.52
C MET A 138 1.97 6.80 11.94
#